data_9ff3a6debb2d761333486006c221b5cf
#
_entry.id   9ff3a6debb2d761333486006c221b5cf
#
_cell.length_a   1.000
_cell.length_b   1.000
_cell.length_c   1.000
_cell.angle_alpha   90.00
_cell.angle_beta   90.00
_cell.angle_gamma   90.00
#
_symmetry.space_group_name_H-M   'P 1'
#
loop_
_entity.id
_entity.type
_entity.pdbx_description
1 polymer ?
#
loop_
_entity_poly.entity_id
_entity_poly.type
_entity_poly.pdbx_seq_one_letter_code
_entity_poly.pdbx_strand_id
1 'polypeptide(L)'
;MDTLKRAWHLVRNDAKNDFIHDAYKYSDFGLALEENLKGIREDLLCEKYYPKPLLEIDVPKSSLAVRPGSVPEIEDRIVTFAITYLIAPYLDKKLPEGVYSYRLKPDEVTDRLFRDHEILKYPFLKKKTIQDRIDIVESWYAQWPLFIEKSIFAYEREGYRYLAISDVVSYFENIDLDILRDEILLKHLPSEQKIINLLIHILEYWTWRSCEGKPVLRGIPQGNDVSSFLGNIYLLPLDEEIIKVSKKKDIKYLRYMDDVKIFTKDEATARECIFVMNDILRKLHLNIQGEKTLILKNEDIRDELDDERLTRVNEIIKLFEHQKHLTNNERRAYANELKQQYRKIKARKRPLSGKDLRLFRRLITGFALLRDPYLVPRALNEIQRNPDNRLMDTVVKYLKYFPNKEIITKKLIAFLSSPVNNFALQEAEVLRILRYTRSFPRELISYTQRIIKQSSQKHWYVRVQAILLLSQLELSRAELRTLEHQYKSEKNVEVKKALYKPLCQLDKDALDKLLTESIFDKNRKITQIIKMLIQFECNKEAAFDTMNSLFNNHDECTLIDEFYKVEVIKFNSDNDVRDILLKRLKVRRRETKRPILLKKINRVIRYLSELKRQEQSRRQ
;
A
#
# COMPACT_ATOMS: atom_id res chain seq x y z
N MET A 1 -23.00 13.07 2.69
CA MET A 1 -21.71 13.68 2.31
C MET A 1 -20.62 13.42 3.33
N ASP A 2 -20.86 13.64 4.61
CA ASP A 2 -19.81 13.50 5.63
C ASP A 2 -19.22 12.09 5.71
N THR A 3 -20.06 11.06 5.60
CA THR A 3 -19.59 9.67 5.55
C THR A 3 -18.67 9.40 4.37
N LEU A 4 -19.00 9.92 3.17
CA LEU A 4 -18.14 9.77 1.99
C LEU A 4 -16.82 10.55 2.12
N LYS A 5 -16.84 11.74 2.72
CA LYS A 5 -15.62 12.50 3.03
C LYS A 5 -14.72 11.76 4.01
N ARG A 6 -15.29 11.15 5.05
CA ARG A 6 -14.55 10.31 6.00
C ARG A 6 -13.95 9.09 5.30
N ALA A 7 -14.76 8.39 4.49
CA ALA A 7 -14.28 7.25 3.70
C ALA A 7 -13.12 7.65 2.77
N TRP A 8 -13.19 8.80 2.10
CA TRP A 8 -12.07 9.31 1.30
C TRP A 8 -10.77 9.43 2.08
N HIS A 9 -10.81 9.96 3.30
CA HIS A 9 -9.59 10.08 4.12
C HIS A 9 -9.02 8.72 4.52
N LEU A 10 -9.89 7.73 4.83
CA LEU A 10 -9.49 6.36 5.12
C LEU A 10 -8.86 5.70 3.89
N VAL A 11 -9.51 5.80 2.74
CA VAL A 11 -9.01 5.29 1.45
C VAL A 11 -7.62 5.85 1.12
N ARG A 12 -7.41 7.15 1.30
CA ARG A 12 -6.08 7.75 1.05
C ARG A 12 -4.99 7.23 1.97
N ASN A 13 -5.34 6.86 3.19
CA ASN A 13 -4.38 6.28 4.11
C ASN A 13 -4.07 4.84 3.74
N ASP A 14 -5.09 4.04 3.49
CA ASP A 14 -5.01 2.64 3.08
C ASP A 14 -4.22 2.46 1.76
N ALA A 15 -4.43 3.35 0.78
CA ALA A 15 -3.74 3.34 -0.51
C ALA A 15 -2.20 3.36 -0.47
N LYS A 16 -1.61 3.70 0.66
CA LYS A 16 -0.14 3.66 0.84
C LYS A 16 0.42 2.23 0.85
N ASN A 17 -0.44 1.26 1.09
CA ASN A 17 -0.11 -0.16 1.17
C ASN A 17 -0.44 -0.91 -0.13
N ASP A 18 -0.98 -0.23 -1.15
CA ASP A 18 -1.33 -0.84 -2.43
C ASP A 18 -0.14 -1.48 -3.13
N PHE A 19 -0.37 -2.61 -3.80
CA PHE A 19 0.64 -3.28 -4.63
C PHE A 19 1.00 -2.48 -5.87
N ILE A 20 0.05 -1.70 -6.38
CA ILE A 20 0.20 -0.84 -7.55
C ILE A 20 0.33 0.59 -7.05
N HIS A 21 1.51 1.16 -7.17
CA HIS A 21 1.76 2.53 -6.78
C HIS A 21 1.32 3.49 -7.89
N ASP A 22 0.20 4.15 -7.68
CA ASP A 22 -0.28 5.20 -8.56
C ASP A 22 0.26 6.58 -8.12
N ALA A 23 0.88 7.28 -9.04
CA ALA A 23 1.49 8.57 -8.76
C ALA A 23 0.46 9.71 -8.75
N TYR A 24 -0.68 9.57 -9.45
CA TYR A 24 -1.56 10.68 -9.77
C TYR A 24 -3.01 10.51 -9.31
N LYS A 25 -3.53 9.29 -9.31
CA LYS A 25 -4.94 8.96 -9.20
C LYS A 25 -5.64 9.57 -7.98
N TYR A 26 -5.07 9.36 -6.79
CA TYR A 26 -5.62 9.90 -5.54
C TYR A 26 -5.48 11.41 -5.43
N SER A 27 -4.39 11.95 -5.94
CA SER A 27 -4.18 13.39 -5.96
C SER A 27 -5.13 14.08 -6.90
N ASP A 28 -5.35 13.52 -8.06
CA ASP A 28 -6.27 14.00 -9.06
C ASP A 28 -7.73 13.99 -8.58
N PHE A 29 -8.15 12.87 -8.00
CA PHE A 29 -9.47 12.76 -7.39
C PHE A 29 -9.66 13.80 -6.28
N GLY A 30 -8.61 14.06 -5.49
CA GLY A 30 -8.62 15.05 -4.42
C GLY A 30 -8.73 16.51 -4.90
N LEU A 31 -8.28 16.80 -6.12
CA LEU A 31 -8.40 18.16 -6.70
C LEU A 31 -9.85 18.55 -7.02
N ALA A 32 -10.70 17.57 -7.37
CA ALA A 32 -12.13 17.76 -7.62
C ALA A 32 -12.98 17.02 -6.58
N LEU A 33 -12.54 16.97 -5.32
CA LEU A 33 -13.10 16.11 -4.29
C LEU A 33 -14.60 16.29 -4.10
N GLU A 34 -15.06 17.52 -3.94
CA GLU A 34 -16.48 17.81 -3.68
C GLU A 34 -17.37 17.37 -4.85
N GLU A 35 -16.94 17.64 -6.08
CA GLU A 35 -17.63 17.25 -7.30
C GLU A 35 -17.68 15.72 -7.45
N ASN A 36 -16.53 15.06 -7.26
CA ASN A 36 -16.44 13.60 -7.34
C ASN A 36 -17.31 12.92 -6.28
N LEU A 37 -17.27 13.38 -5.03
CA LEU A 37 -18.11 12.83 -3.97
C LEU A 37 -19.60 13.13 -4.18
N LYS A 38 -19.95 14.28 -4.76
CA LYS A 38 -21.31 14.60 -5.13
C LYS A 38 -21.83 13.64 -6.21
N GLY A 39 -21.03 13.36 -7.23
CA GLY A 39 -21.36 12.37 -8.26
C GLY A 39 -21.61 10.98 -7.67
N ILE A 40 -20.72 10.47 -6.80
CA ILE A 40 -20.92 9.20 -6.11
C ILE A 40 -22.22 9.21 -5.31
N ARG A 41 -22.49 10.29 -4.57
CA ARG A 41 -23.72 10.42 -3.78
C ARG A 41 -24.98 10.40 -4.66
N GLU A 42 -24.97 11.09 -5.78
CA GLU A 42 -26.08 11.12 -6.72
C GLU A 42 -26.34 9.73 -7.31
N ASP A 43 -25.29 9.02 -7.73
CA ASP A 43 -25.41 7.65 -8.24
C ASP A 43 -25.99 6.70 -7.18
N LEU A 44 -25.56 6.81 -5.92
CA LEU A 44 -26.08 6.00 -4.81
C LEU A 44 -27.56 6.31 -4.52
N LEU A 45 -27.94 7.58 -4.49
CA LEU A 45 -29.33 7.99 -4.21
C LEU A 45 -30.30 7.60 -5.33
N CYS A 46 -29.82 7.59 -6.56
CA CYS A 46 -30.59 7.19 -7.75
C CYS A 46 -30.56 5.67 -7.99
N GLU A 47 -29.90 4.89 -7.14
CA GLU A 47 -29.68 3.43 -7.31
C GLU A 47 -29.02 3.09 -8.66
N LYS A 48 -28.16 4.00 -9.17
CA LYS A 48 -27.42 3.88 -10.43
C LYS A 48 -25.93 3.62 -10.24
N TYR A 49 -25.50 3.38 -9.00
CA TYR A 49 -24.11 3.10 -8.73
C TYR A 49 -23.70 1.77 -9.35
N TYR A 50 -22.64 1.79 -10.17
CA TYR A 50 -22.10 0.62 -10.83
C TYR A 50 -20.62 0.43 -10.50
N PRO A 51 -20.21 -0.73 -9.97
CA PRO A 51 -18.81 -1.01 -9.64
C PRO A 51 -17.89 -0.99 -10.86
N LYS A 52 -16.61 -0.75 -10.64
CA LYS A 52 -15.58 -0.68 -11.66
C LYS A 52 -14.65 -1.90 -11.61
N PRO A 53 -14.01 -2.29 -12.74
CA PRO A 53 -13.05 -3.38 -12.76
C PRO A 53 -11.86 -3.10 -11.84
N LEU A 54 -11.33 -4.17 -11.22
CA LEU A 54 -10.11 -4.12 -10.43
C LEU A 54 -8.89 -3.87 -11.32
N LEU A 55 -7.90 -3.15 -10.77
CA LEU A 55 -6.54 -3.19 -11.27
C LEU A 55 -5.84 -4.40 -10.66
N GLU A 56 -5.38 -5.32 -11.49
CA GLU A 56 -4.82 -6.59 -11.04
C GLU A 56 -3.33 -6.71 -11.38
N ILE A 57 -2.60 -7.41 -10.52
CA ILE A 57 -1.23 -7.83 -10.75
C ILE A 57 -0.90 -9.06 -9.89
N ASP A 58 -0.15 -10.01 -10.45
CA ASP A 58 0.31 -11.14 -9.69
C ASP A 58 1.38 -10.74 -8.67
N VAL A 59 1.14 -11.05 -7.40
CA VAL A 59 2.05 -10.77 -6.29
C VAL A 59 2.80 -12.04 -5.91
N PRO A 60 4.10 -12.15 -6.23
CA PRO A 60 4.86 -13.35 -5.96
C PRO A 60 5.17 -13.54 -4.48
N LYS A 61 5.23 -14.81 -4.06
CA LYS A 61 5.68 -15.27 -2.75
C LYS A 61 7.10 -15.84 -2.85
N SER A 62 7.78 -15.99 -1.72
CA SER A 62 9.11 -16.64 -1.67
C SER A 62 9.13 -18.08 -2.18
N SER A 63 7.99 -18.76 -2.20
CA SER A 63 7.79 -20.10 -2.74
C SER A 63 7.61 -20.17 -4.26
N LEU A 64 7.74 -19.04 -4.98
CA LEU A 64 7.40 -18.87 -6.39
C LEU A 64 5.89 -18.96 -6.72
N ALA A 65 5.05 -19.31 -5.75
CA ALA A 65 3.60 -19.17 -5.92
C ALA A 65 3.21 -17.70 -6.02
N VAL A 66 2.14 -17.42 -6.70
CA VAL A 66 1.55 -16.07 -6.80
C VAL A 66 0.24 -15.98 -6.01
N ARG A 67 -0.11 -14.78 -5.64
CA ARG A 67 -1.44 -14.43 -5.16
C ARG A 67 -1.96 -13.25 -5.99
N PRO A 68 -3.27 -13.14 -6.23
CA PRO A 68 -3.81 -11.99 -6.91
C PRO A 68 -3.65 -10.74 -6.03
N GLY A 69 -2.93 -9.75 -6.53
CA GLY A 69 -2.92 -8.40 -5.98
C GLY A 69 -3.95 -7.57 -6.72
N SER A 70 -4.90 -7.01 -5.98
CA SER A 70 -6.03 -6.30 -6.56
C SER A 70 -6.15 -4.92 -5.92
N VAL A 71 -6.30 -3.89 -6.75
CA VAL A 71 -6.52 -2.52 -6.29
C VAL A 71 -7.84 -2.03 -6.87
N PRO A 72 -8.87 -1.85 -6.05
CA PRO A 72 -10.15 -1.30 -6.49
C PRO A 72 -10.02 0.16 -6.93
N GLU A 73 -10.94 0.60 -7.78
CA GLU A 73 -11.07 2.00 -8.16
C GLU A 73 -11.43 2.88 -6.96
N ILE A 74 -11.06 4.16 -7.00
CA ILE A 74 -11.21 5.08 -5.85
C ILE A 74 -12.66 5.17 -5.40
N GLU A 75 -13.58 5.28 -6.33
CA GLU A 75 -15.01 5.43 -6.05
C GLU A 75 -15.55 4.20 -5.31
N ASP A 76 -15.21 3.00 -5.79
CA ASP A 76 -15.62 1.73 -5.15
C ASP A 76 -15.01 1.59 -3.76
N ARG A 77 -13.73 2.00 -3.60
CA ARG A 77 -13.11 2.05 -2.27
C ARG A 77 -13.85 2.99 -1.33
N ILE A 78 -14.21 4.19 -1.79
CA ILE A 78 -14.95 5.15 -0.97
C ILE A 78 -16.29 4.58 -0.53
N VAL A 79 -17.03 3.95 -1.45
CA VAL A 79 -18.35 3.36 -1.14
C VAL A 79 -18.19 2.19 -0.16
N THR A 80 -17.28 1.26 -0.42
CA THR A 80 -17.06 0.10 0.47
C THR A 80 -16.54 0.51 1.83
N PHE A 81 -15.64 1.50 1.93
CA PHE A 81 -15.21 2.07 3.21
C PHE A 81 -16.35 2.77 3.94
N ALA A 82 -17.20 3.51 3.22
CA ALA A 82 -18.35 4.17 3.82
C ALA A 82 -19.34 3.18 4.44
N ILE A 83 -19.64 2.09 3.72
CA ILE A 83 -20.50 1.01 4.21
C ILE A 83 -19.86 0.32 5.41
N THR A 84 -18.60 -0.10 5.27
CA THR A 84 -17.87 -0.78 6.35
C THR A 84 -17.79 0.09 7.60
N TYR A 85 -17.55 1.40 7.45
CA TYR A 85 -17.55 2.35 8.56
C TYR A 85 -18.88 2.35 9.34
N LEU A 86 -20.01 2.23 8.63
CA LEU A 86 -21.33 2.22 9.28
C LEU A 86 -21.61 0.91 10.02
N ILE A 87 -21.21 -0.24 9.48
CA ILE A 87 -21.53 -1.56 10.05
C ILE A 87 -20.47 -2.07 11.04
N ALA A 88 -19.23 -1.63 10.92
CA ALA A 88 -18.12 -2.17 11.70
C ALA A 88 -18.30 -2.04 13.22
N PRO A 89 -18.83 -0.94 13.79
CA PRO A 89 -19.00 -0.82 15.24
C PRO A 89 -19.93 -1.89 15.85
N TYR A 90 -20.87 -2.39 15.08
CA TYR A 90 -21.79 -3.43 15.53
C TYR A 90 -21.17 -4.83 15.43
N LEU A 91 -20.39 -5.08 14.37
CA LEU A 91 -19.75 -6.36 14.11
C LEU A 91 -18.51 -6.58 14.98
N ASP A 92 -17.70 -5.55 15.22
CA ASP A 92 -16.51 -5.65 16.06
C ASP A 92 -16.83 -6.07 17.49
N LYS A 93 -17.97 -5.60 18.04
CA LYS A 93 -18.46 -6.00 19.37
C LYS A 93 -18.79 -7.49 19.48
N LYS A 94 -18.96 -8.21 18.35
CA LYS A 94 -19.20 -9.66 18.34
C LYS A 94 -17.89 -10.45 18.41
N LEU A 95 -16.77 -9.86 18.02
CA LEU A 95 -15.47 -10.52 18.07
C LEU A 95 -15.03 -10.69 19.55
N PRO A 96 -14.55 -11.90 19.94
CA PRO A 96 -14.04 -12.12 21.28
C PRO A 96 -12.74 -11.37 21.57
N GLU A 97 -12.41 -11.25 22.85
CA GLU A 97 -11.20 -10.57 23.34
C GLU A 97 -9.90 -11.18 22.76
N GLY A 98 -9.91 -12.49 22.50
CA GLY A 98 -8.76 -13.20 21.93
C GLY A 98 -8.46 -12.89 20.46
N VAL A 99 -9.27 -12.05 19.78
CA VAL A 99 -9.04 -11.63 18.39
C VAL A 99 -8.37 -10.26 18.36
N TYR A 100 -7.20 -10.17 17.72
CA TYR A 100 -6.34 -8.99 17.75
C TYR A 100 -6.29 -8.21 16.44
N SER A 101 -6.56 -8.85 15.29
CA SER A 101 -6.47 -8.18 13.99
C SER A 101 -7.67 -7.29 13.71
N TYR A 102 -7.43 -6.18 13.06
CA TYR A 102 -8.46 -5.27 12.54
C TYR A 102 -9.59 -4.92 13.53
N ARG A 103 -9.27 -4.86 14.82
CA ARG A 103 -10.18 -4.38 15.87
C ARG A 103 -10.36 -2.88 15.75
N LEU A 104 -11.56 -2.40 15.99
CA LEU A 104 -11.83 -0.96 16.02
C LEU A 104 -11.12 -0.29 17.20
N LYS A 105 -10.68 0.92 17.00
CA LYS A 105 -10.22 1.77 18.09
C LYS A 105 -11.38 2.09 19.03
N PRO A 106 -11.12 2.27 20.34
CA PRO A 106 -12.16 2.66 21.29
C PRO A 106 -12.96 3.87 20.82
N ASP A 107 -14.27 3.85 21.07
CA ASP A 107 -15.23 4.86 20.60
C ASP A 107 -14.81 6.31 20.90
N GLU A 108 -14.20 6.56 22.07
CA GLU A 108 -13.71 7.90 22.43
C GLU A 108 -12.64 8.43 21.46
N VAL A 109 -11.77 7.56 20.95
CA VAL A 109 -10.74 7.93 19.98
C VAL A 109 -11.36 8.11 18.61
N THR A 110 -12.28 7.22 18.24
CA THR A 110 -12.99 7.25 16.96
C THR A 110 -13.89 8.50 16.88
N ASP A 111 -14.64 8.80 17.91
CA ASP A 111 -15.50 9.97 18.00
C ASP A 111 -14.72 11.30 17.99
N ARG A 112 -13.57 11.37 18.66
CA ARG A 112 -12.68 12.54 18.60
C ARG A 112 -12.12 12.74 17.19
N LEU A 113 -11.70 11.66 16.51
CA LEU A 113 -11.18 11.73 15.16
C LEU A 113 -12.18 12.32 14.16
N PHE A 114 -13.47 12.11 14.40
CA PHE A 114 -14.53 12.53 13.49
C PHE A 114 -15.24 13.83 13.94
N ARG A 115 -15.17 14.19 15.21
CA ARG A 115 -15.64 15.50 15.69
C ARG A 115 -14.66 16.64 15.38
N ASP A 116 -13.36 16.37 15.40
CA ASP A 116 -12.34 17.34 15.02
C ASP A 116 -12.23 17.44 13.50
N HIS A 117 -13.10 18.20 12.85
CA HIS A 117 -13.03 18.51 11.42
C HIS A 117 -11.64 19.04 11.00
N GLU A 118 -10.89 19.65 11.92
CA GLU A 118 -9.52 20.10 11.69
C GLU A 118 -8.52 18.95 11.55
N ILE A 119 -8.68 17.86 12.27
CA ILE A 119 -7.78 16.69 12.16
C ILE A 119 -7.99 15.99 10.82
N LEU A 120 -9.22 15.90 10.34
CA LEU A 120 -9.53 15.34 9.02
C LEU A 120 -9.05 16.23 7.86
N LYS A 121 -9.06 17.55 8.05
CA LYS A 121 -8.50 18.49 7.08
C LYS A 121 -6.95 18.41 6.97
N TYR A 122 -6.26 17.90 8.01
CA TYR A 122 -4.81 18.05 8.13
C TYR A 122 -4.07 16.77 8.51
N PRO A 123 -4.05 15.74 7.64
CA PRO A 123 -3.42 14.45 7.93
C PRO A 123 -1.89 14.47 8.14
N PHE A 124 -1.26 15.65 8.16
CA PHE A 124 0.20 15.80 8.18
C PHE A 124 0.80 16.43 9.44
N LEU A 125 -0.01 16.69 10.46
CA LEU A 125 0.49 17.18 11.74
C LEU A 125 1.14 16.03 12.54
N LYS A 126 2.48 15.90 12.46
CA LYS A 126 3.34 14.90 13.10
C LYS A 126 3.15 13.46 12.60
N LYS A 127 4.10 13.00 11.80
CA LYS A 127 4.12 11.74 11.03
C LYS A 127 3.75 10.44 11.75
N LYS A 128 3.82 10.35 13.07
CA LYS A 128 3.50 9.14 13.85
C LYS A 128 2.18 9.22 14.61
N THR A 129 1.87 10.35 15.21
CA THR A 129 0.70 10.48 16.11
C THR A 129 -0.63 10.71 15.41
N ILE A 130 -0.63 11.18 14.16
CA ILE A 130 -1.86 11.48 13.40
C ILE A 130 -2.19 10.36 12.43
N GLN A 131 -1.18 9.67 11.89
CA GLN A 131 -1.39 8.50 11.03
C GLN A 131 -2.07 7.37 11.83
N ASP A 132 -1.68 7.19 13.10
CA ASP A 132 -2.34 6.29 14.05
C ASP A 132 -3.76 6.76 14.46
N ARG A 133 -4.13 8.02 14.17
CA ARG A 133 -5.42 8.60 14.53
C ARG A 133 -6.45 8.62 13.40
N ILE A 134 -6.04 8.45 12.15
CA ILE A 134 -6.96 8.47 10.99
C ILE A 134 -7.56 7.09 10.72
N ASP A 135 -6.82 6.02 11.05
CA ASP A 135 -7.34 4.67 10.90
C ASP A 135 -8.41 4.38 11.95
N ILE A 136 -9.54 3.82 11.53
CA ILE A 136 -10.61 3.37 12.42
C ILE A 136 -10.24 2.07 13.14
N VAL A 137 -9.28 1.32 12.59
CA VAL A 137 -8.79 0.08 13.18
C VAL A 137 -7.50 0.29 13.95
N GLU A 138 -7.27 -0.55 14.94
CA GLU A 138 -6.01 -0.60 15.66
C GLU A 138 -4.86 -0.97 14.72
N SER A 139 -3.71 -0.32 14.91
CA SER A 139 -2.56 -0.55 14.04
C SER A 139 -1.98 -1.95 14.23
N TRP A 140 -1.57 -2.60 13.16
CA TRP A 140 -0.90 -3.89 13.23
C TRP A 140 0.44 -3.83 14.00
N TYR A 141 1.08 -2.67 14.08
CA TYR A 141 2.30 -2.46 14.87
C TYR A 141 2.06 -2.58 16.39
N ALA A 142 0.82 -2.32 16.84
CA ALA A 142 0.42 -2.49 18.24
C ALA A 142 -0.14 -3.89 18.47
N GLN A 143 -1.04 -4.34 17.60
CA GLN A 143 -1.81 -5.57 17.80
C GLN A 143 -1.01 -6.84 17.57
N TRP A 144 -0.14 -6.90 16.58
CA TRP A 144 0.71 -8.07 16.36
C TRP A 144 1.68 -8.34 17.53
N PRO A 145 2.44 -7.35 18.05
CA PRO A 145 3.25 -7.57 19.24
C PRO A 145 2.43 -8.01 20.45
N LEU A 146 1.23 -7.44 20.65
CA LEU A 146 0.34 -7.83 21.74
C LEU A 146 -0.13 -9.28 21.59
N PHE A 147 -0.50 -9.71 20.38
CA PHE A 147 -0.85 -11.09 20.09
C PHE A 147 0.31 -12.07 20.42
N ILE A 148 1.56 -11.72 20.07
CA ILE A 148 2.73 -12.52 20.40
C ILE A 148 3.00 -12.51 21.91
N GLU A 149 2.94 -11.34 22.57
CA GLU A 149 3.12 -11.22 24.02
C GLU A 149 2.10 -12.07 24.79
N LYS A 150 0.82 -12.01 24.42
CA LYS A 150 -0.23 -12.84 25.02
C LYS A 150 -0.03 -14.32 24.76
N SER A 151 0.52 -14.69 23.59
CA SER A 151 0.87 -16.07 23.27
C SER A 151 2.02 -16.58 24.16
N ILE A 152 3.07 -15.78 24.36
CA ILE A 152 4.17 -16.10 25.26
C ILE A 152 3.68 -16.20 26.72
N PHE A 153 2.84 -15.26 27.14
CA PHE A 153 2.26 -15.25 28.48
C PHE A 153 1.43 -16.50 28.77
N ALA A 154 0.61 -16.95 27.81
CA ALA A 154 -0.17 -18.17 27.93
C ALA A 154 0.74 -19.39 28.18
N TYR A 155 1.84 -19.50 27.46
CA TYR A 155 2.79 -20.60 27.65
C TYR A 155 3.59 -20.49 28.96
N GLU A 156 4.21 -19.34 29.23
CA GLU A 156 5.17 -19.19 30.34
C GLU A 156 4.51 -18.97 31.70
N ARG A 157 3.34 -18.32 31.77
CA ARG A 157 2.70 -17.91 33.02
C ARG A 157 1.40 -18.62 33.32
N GLU A 158 0.56 -18.91 32.31
CA GLU A 158 -0.73 -19.59 32.50
C GLU A 158 -0.57 -21.12 32.49
N GLY A 159 0.63 -21.63 32.17
CA GLY A 159 1.00 -23.05 32.33
C GLY A 159 0.42 -23.98 31.26
N TYR A 160 0.04 -23.45 30.10
CA TYR A 160 -0.36 -24.28 28.96
C TYR A 160 0.88 -25.00 28.38
N ARG A 161 0.70 -26.27 28.00
CA ARG A 161 1.81 -27.15 27.57
C ARG A 161 1.74 -27.54 26.10
N TYR A 162 0.61 -27.33 25.45
CA TYR A 162 0.39 -27.65 24.05
C TYR A 162 -0.13 -26.42 23.34
N LEU A 163 0.30 -26.24 22.11
CA LEU A 163 -0.12 -25.17 21.22
C LEU A 163 -0.56 -25.78 19.89
N ALA A 164 -1.86 -25.73 19.62
CA ALA A 164 -2.40 -26.01 18.29
C ALA A 164 -2.31 -24.75 17.44
N ILE A 165 -1.61 -24.83 16.31
CA ILE A 165 -1.52 -23.77 15.29
C ILE A 165 -2.10 -24.27 13.98
N SER A 166 -2.73 -23.38 13.24
CA SER A 166 -3.23 -23.66 11.90
C SER A 166 -3.27 -22.40 11.06
N ASP A 167 -3.18 -22.58 9.77
CA ASP A 167 -3.29 -21.55 8.73
C ASP A 167 -4.38 -21.98 7.74
N VAL A 168 -5.07 -21.03 7.13
CA VAL A 168 -6.11 -21.30 6.14
C VAL A 168 -5.55 -21.15 4.72
N VAL A 169 -5.85 -22.12 3.86
CA VAL A 169 -5.38 -22.12 2.47
C VAL A 169 -6.06 -20.98 1.68
N SER A 170 -5.27 -20.10 1.07
CA SER A 170 -5.77 -19.03 0.18
C SER A 170 -6.98 -18.29 0.77
N TYR A 171 -6.88 -17.87 2.02
CA TYR A 171 -7.98 -17.39 2.83
C TYR A 171 -8.89 -16.39 2.11
N PHE A 172 -8.33 -15.25 1.66
CA PHE A 172 -9.09 -14.19 1.00
C PHE A 172 -9.69 -14.63 -0.35
N GLU A 173 -9.06 -15.56 -1.04
CA GLU A 173 -9.51 -16.08 -2.33
C GLU A 173 -10.69 -17.06 -2.19
N ASN A 174 -10.91 -17.60 -0.98
CA ASN A 174 -11.93 -18.61 -0.70
C ASN A 174 -13.10 -18.09 0.16
N ILE A 175 -13.13 -16.82 0.53
CA ILE A 175 -14.28 -16.23 1.23
C ILE A 175 -15.50 -16.33 0.31
N ASP A 176 -16.54 -17.03 0.77
CA ASP A 176 -17.80 -17.21 0.06
C ASP A 176 -18.71 -16.01 0.32
N LEU A 177 -19.19 -15.35 -0.74
CA LEU A 177 -19.94 -14.10 -0.61
C LEU A 177 -21.39 -14.33 -0.15
N ASP A 178 -21.99 -15.48 -0.44
CA ASP A 178 -23.33 -15.82 0.05
C ASP A 178 -23.27 -16.10 1.57
N ILE A 179 -22.27 -16.87 2.03
CA ILE A 179 -22.04 -17.09 3.46
C ILE A 179 -21.75 -15.75 4.17
N LEU A 180 -20.89 -14.91 3.59
CA LEU A 180 -20.59 -13.60 4.14
C LEU A 180 -21.86 -12.75 4.27
N ARG A 181 -22.72 -12.72 3.23
CA ARG A 181 -23.98 -11.97 3.25
C ARG A 181 -24.96 -12.51 4.25
N ASP A 182 -25.35 -13.79 4.11
CA ASP A 182 -26.53 -14.35 4.79
C ASP A 182 -26.22 -14.87 6.19
N GLU A 183 -25.14 -15.66 6.33
CA GLU A 183 -24.81 -16.32 7.59
C GLU A 183 -24.06 -15.39 8.56
N ILE A 184 -23.48 -14.29 8.05
CA ILE A 184 -22.65 -13.41 8.87
C ILE A 184 -23.24 -12.01 8.93
N LEU A 185 -23.29 -11.26 7.82
CA LEU A 185 -23.67 -9.85 7.86
C LEU A 185 -25.17 -9.67 8.18
N LEU A 186 -26.07 -10.30 7.43
CA LEU A 186 -27.51 -10.15 7.63
C LEU A 186 -28.01 -10.84 8.91
N LYS A 187 -27.38 -11.93 9.34
CA LYS A 187 -27.66 -12.55 10.64
C LYS A 187 -27.47 -11.59 11.82
N HIS A 188 -26.44 -10.74 11.76
CA HIS A 188 -26.13 -9.79 12.83
C HIS A 188 -26.71 -8.39 12.61
N LEU A 189 -27.04 -8.03 11.37
CA LEU A 189 -27.51 -6.70 10.96
C LEU A 189 -28.68 -6.80 9.96
N PRO A 190 -29.81 -7.42 10.33
CA PRO A 190 -30.93 -7.65 9.41
C PRO A 190 -31.60 -6.35 8.94
N SER A 191 -31.52 -5.26 9.71
CA SER A 191 -32.04 -3.94 9.32
C SER A 191 -31.23 -3.26 8.22
N GLU A 192 -29.99 -3.67 8.00
CA GLU A 192 -29.04 -3.00 7.10
C GLU A 192 -28.97 -3.66 5.70
N GLN A 193 -30.01 -4.42 5.32
CA GLN A 193 -30.03 -5.24 4.11
C GLN A 193 -29.66 -4.47 2.83
N LYS A 194 -30.16 -3.23 2.67
CA LYS A 194 -29.87 -2.45 1.44
C LYS A 194 -28.38 -2.14 1.29
N ILE A 195 -27.71 -1.69 2.34
CA ILE A 195 -26.28 -1.34 2.27
C ILE A 195 -25.41 -2.59 2.23
N ILE A 196 -25.82 -3.68 2.88
CA ILE A 196 -25.14 -4.98 2.81
C ILE A 196 -25.23 -5.53 1.38
N ASN A 197 -26.41 -5.52 0.76
CA ASN A 197 -26.57 -5.96 -0.62
C ASN A 197 -25.73 -5.13 -1.61
N LEU A 198 -25.63 -3.81 -1.40
CA LEU A 198 -24.73 -2.97 -2.21
C LEU A 198 -23.26 -3.36 -2.01
N LEU A 199 -22.84 -3.62 -0.76
CA LEU A 199 -21.47 -4.08 -0.48
C LEU A 199 -21.19 -5.40 -1.20
N ILE A 200 -22.07 -6.39 -1.06
CA ILE A 200 -21.93 -7.70 -1.69
C ILE A 200 -21.92 -7.56 -3.23
N HIS A 201 -22.81 -6.75 -3.80
CA HIS A 201 -22.81 -6.50 -5.25
C HIS A 201 -21.46 -5.95 -5.75
N ILE A 202 -20.83 -5.02 -5.00
CA ILE A 202 -19.50 -4.52 -5.35
C ILE A 202 -18.45 -5.65 -5.25
N LEU A 203 -18.51 -6.44 -4.18
CA LEU A 203 -17.59 -7.56 -3.99
C LEU A 203 -17.76 -8.63 -5.07
N GLU A 204 -18.99 -9.00 -5.44
CA GLU A 204 -19.30 -9.92 -6.53
C GLU A 204 -18.68 -9.44 -7.86
N TYR A 205 -18.83 -8.16 -8.16
CA TYR A 205 -18.24 -7.57 -9.35
C TYR A 205 -16.70 -7.68 -9.35
N TRP A 206 -16.09 -7.54 -8.19
CA TRP A 206 -14.64 -7.69 -8.04
C TRP A 206 -14.14 -9.13 -8.13
N THR A 207 -15.00 -10.13 -7.92
CA THR A 207 -14.63 -11.55 -8.03
C THR A 207 -14.73 -12.11 -9.45
N TRP A 208 -15.20 -11.30 -10.39
CA TRP A 208 -15.40 -11.76 -11.76
C TRP A 208 -14.09 -12.07 -12.46
N ARG A 209 -13.74 -13.39 -12.53
CA ARG A 209 -12.51 -13.89 -13.14
C ARG A 209 -12.70 -15.16 -13.95
N SER A 210 -13.94 -15.58 -14.26
CA SER A 210 -14.12 -16.81 -15.00
C SER A 210 -13.69 -16.61 -16.46
N CYS A 211 -13.01 -17.60 -17.03
CA CYS A 211 -12.69 -17.67 -18.45
C CYS A 211 -13.94 -17.62 -19.34
N GLU A 212 -15.12 -17.92 -18.79
CA GLU A 212 -16.42 -17.94 -19.46
C GLU A 212 -17.26 -16.69 -19.19
N GLY A 213 -16.73 -15.68 -18.51
CA GLY A 213 -17.48 -14.46 -18.16
C GLY A 213 -18.55 -14.65 -17.08
N LYS A 214 -18.55 -15.77 -16.35
CA LYS A 214 -19.48 -16.00 -15.24
C LYS A 214 -18.89 -15.50 -13.92
N PRO A 215 -19.68 -14.81 -13.05
CA PRO A 215 -19.21 -14.41 -11.74
C PRO A 215 -18.88 -15.64 -10.88
N VAL A 216 -17.69 -15.62 -10.28
CA VAL A 216 -17.32 -16.59 -9.27
C VAL A 216 -17.61 -15.94 -7.91
N LEU A 217 -18.75 -16.27 -7.28
CA LEU A 217 -19.19 -15.67 -6.00
C LEU A 217 -18.28 -16.03 -4.82
N ARG A 218 -16.97 -15.96 -5.03
CA ARG A 218 -15.94 -16.36 -4.08
C ARG A 218 -14.71 -15.47 -4.19
N GLY A 219 -14.17 -15.10 -3.05
CA GLY A 219 -12.99 -14.29 -2.90
C GLY A 219 -13.27 -12.80 -2.74
N ILE A 220 -12.41 -12.14 -1.98
CA ILE A 220 -12.39 -10.69 -1.82
C ILE A 220 -10.97 -10.16 -2.06
N PRO A 221 -10.78 -8.92 -2.53
CA PRO A 221 -9.47 -8.35 -2.81
C PRO A 221 -8.58 -8.35 -1.56
N GLN A 222 -7.36 -8.87 -1.66
CA GLN A 222 -6.40 -8.82 -0.57
C GLN A 222 -5.60 -7.52 -0.60
N GLY A 223 -5.38 -6.88 0.56
CA GLY A 223 -4.47 -5.75 0.74
C GLY A 223 -5.12 -4.42 1.02
N ASN A 224 -6.44 -4.38 1.28
CA ASN A 224 -7.13 -3.19 1.76
C ASN A 224 -7.81 -3.46 3.12
N ASP A 225 -8.06 -2.40 3.89
CA ASP A 225 -8.59 -2.50 5.25
C ASP A 225 -10.04 -3.02 5.28
N VAL A 226 -10.87 -2.71 4.27
CA VAL A 226 -12.24 -3.21 4.14
C VAL A 226 -12.25 -4.73 4.04
N SER A 227 -11.51 -5.27 3.07
CA SER A 227 -11.41 -6.73 2.89
C SER A 227 -10.82 -7.41 4.10
N SER A 228 -9.84 -6.77 4.75
CA SER A 228 -9.23 -7.30 5.96
C SER A 228 -10.20 -7.33 7.12
N PHE A 229 -11.02 -6.29 7.30
CA PHE A 229 -12.07 -6.28 8.31
C PHE A 229 -13.15 -7.35 8.01
N LEU A 230 -13.65 -7.42 6.78
CA LEU A 230 -14.63 -8.43 6.38
C LEU A 230 -14.08 -9.85 6.54
N GLY A 231 -12.82 -10.10 6.16
CA GLY A 231 -12.15 -11.35 6.41
C GLY A 231 -12.04 -11.67 7.92
N ASN A 232 -11.78 -10.67 8.76
CA ASN A 232 -11.76 -10.90 10.20
C ASN A 232 -13.14 -11.33 10.74
N ILE A 233 -14.22 -10.70 10.25
CA ILE A 233 -15.61 -11.01 10.63
C ILE A 233 -16.07 -12.36 10.04
N TYR A 234 -15.57 -12.75 8.87
CA TYR A 234 -15.93 -14.03 8.24
C TYR A 234 -15.61 -15.26 9.13
N LEU A 235 -14.63 -15.15 10.01
CA LEU A 235 -14.27 -16.21 10.97
C LEU A 235 -15.06 -16.14 12.30
N LEU A 236 -16.04 -15.26 12.43
CA LEU A 236 -16.86 -15.16 13.65
C LEU A 236 -17.50 -16.49 14.06
N PRO A 237 -18.05 -17.34 13.14
CA PRO A 237 -18.56 -18.66 13.53
C PRO A 237 -17.50 -19.58 14.13
N LEU A 238 -16.24 -19.51 13.67
CA LEU A 238 -15.13 -20.23 14.27
C LEU A 238 -14.86 -19.72 15.70
N ASP A 239 -14.82 -18.40 15.87
CA ASP A 239 -14.62 -17.79 17.18
C ASP A 239 -15.70 -18.24 18.18
N GLU A 240 -16.97 -18.22 17.75
CA GLU A 240 -18.12 -18.62 18.58
C GLU A 240 -18.00 -20.09 19.03
N GLU A 241 -17.63 -21.01 18.14
CA GLU A 241 -17.52 -22.44 18.48
C GLU A 241 -16.31 -22.72 19.39
N ILE A 242 -15.16 -22.11 19.14
CA ILE A 242 -13.98 -22.28 20.02
C ILE A 242 -14.27 -21.70 21.43
N ILE A 243 -15.00 -20.58 21.52
CA ILE A 243 -15.44 -20.03 22.82
C ILE A 243 -16.42 -20.99 23.54
N LYS A 244 -17.27 -21.76 22.83
CA LYS A 244 -18.08 -22.80 23.47
C LYS A 244 -17.22 -23.93 24.04
N VAL A 245 -16.14 -24.31 23.34
CA VAL A 245 -15.17 -25.29 23.87
C VAL A 245 -14.47 -24.72 25.11
N SER A 246 -14.07 -23.45 25.11
CA SER A 246 -13.37 -22.81 26.24
C SER A 246 -14.21 -22.73 27.52
N LYS A 247 -15.54 -22.72 27.41
CA LYS A 247 -16.43 -22.80 28.58
C LYS A 247 -16.47 -24.17 29.26
N LYS A 248 -16.02 -25.23 28.54
CA LYS A 248 -16.03 -26.62 29.03
C LYS A 248 -14.63 -27.13 29.37
N LYS A 249 -13.62 -26.54 28.76
CA LYS A 249 -12.23 -26.96 28.85
C LYS A 249 -11.32 -25.75 29.07
N ASP A 250 -10.26 -25.93 29.83
CA ASP A 250 -9.26 -24.88 30.06
C ASP A 250 -8.38 -24.73 28.82
N ILE A 251 -8.79 -23.81 27.94
CA ILE A 251 -8.06 -23.44 26.74
C ILE A 251 -7.91 -21.91 26.64
N LYS A 252 -6.84 -21.46 26.00
CA LYS A 252 -6.63 -20.06 25.62
C LYS A 252 -6.68 -19.93 24.12
N TYR A 253 -7.66 -19.20 23.61
CA TYR A 253 -7.84 -18.92 22.18
C TYR A 253 -7.32 -17.55 21.83
N LEU A 254 -6.41 -17.49 20.86
CA LEU A 254 -5.86 -16.24 20.33
C LEU A 254 -5.88 -16.31 18.79
N ARG A 255 -6.30 -15.24 18.12
CA ARG A 255 -6.38 -15.18 16.66
C ARG A 255 -5.90 -13.84 16.11
N TYR A 256 -5.13 -13.90 15.05
CA TYR A 256 -4.74 -12.75 14.25
C TYR A 256 -5.02 -13.02 12.78
N MET A 257 -6.16 -12.57 12.24
CA MET A 257 -6.71 -12.96 10.94
C MET A 257 -6.91 -14.48 10.87
N ASP A 258 -6.32 -15.11 9.86
CA ASP A 258 -6.29 -16.55 9.64
C ASP A 258 -5.22 -17.30 10.48
N ASP A 259 -4.35 -16.59 11.20
CA ASP A 259 -3.37 -17.17 12.13
C ASP A 259 -4.04 -17.49 13.47
N VAL A 260 -4.35 -18.76 13.68
CA VAL A 260 -5.05 -19.28 14.88
C VAL A 260 -4.06 -19.96 15.81
N LYS A 261 -4.11 -19.61 17.11
CA LYS A 261 -3.34 -20.21 18.20
C LYS A 261 -4.27 -20.65 19.33
N ILE A 262 -4.28 -21.94 19.64
CA ILE A 262 -5.08 -22.51 20.73
C ILE A 262 -4.15 -23.21 21.70
N PHE A 263 -4.02 -22.65 22.89
CA PHE A 263 -3.21 -23.22 23.96
C PHE A 263 -4.06 -24.14 24.83
N THR A 264 -3.52 -25.32 25.18
CA THR A 264 -4.21 -26.34 25.98
C THR A 264 -3.26 -26.95 27.03
N LYS A 265 -3.84 -27.59 28.04
CA LYS A 265 -3.09 -28.31 29.10
C LYS A 265 -2.68 -29.70 28.65
N ASP A 266 -3.44 -30.33 27.76
CA ASP A 266 -3.22 -31.69 27.26
C ASP A 266 -3.36 -31.77 25.73
N GLU A 267 -2.78 -32.81 25.16
CA GLU A 267 -2.75 -33.02 23.71
C GLU A 267 -4.13 -33.43 23.15
N ALA A 268 -4.92 -34.17 23.91
CA ALA A 268 -6.23 -34.62 23.46
C ALA A 268 -7.16 -33.41 23.22
N THR A 269 -7.14 -32.46 24.13
CA THR A 269 -7.89 -31.17 23.96
C THR A 269 -7.36 -30.39 22.75
N ALA A 270 -6.03 -30.36 22.51
CA ALA A 270 -5.48 -29.69 21.33
C ALA A 270 -5.98 -30.33 20.01
N ARG A 271 -6.01 -31.66 19.95
CA ARG A 271 -6.54 -32.43 18.80
C ARG A 271 -8.02 -32.18 18.58
N GLU A 272 -8.82 -32.13 19.65
CA GLU A 272 -10.25 -31.81 19.57
C GLU A 272 -10.47 -30.39 19.02
N CYS A 273 -9.70 -29.41 19.47
CA CYS A 273 -9.78 -28.03 18.95
C CYS A 273 -9.47 -27.96 17.45
N ILE A 274 -8.45 -28.68 16.95
CA ILE A 274 -8.16 -28.76 15.52
C ILE A 274 -9.31 -29.40 14.75
N PHE A 275 -9.92 -30.46 15.31
CA PHE A 275 -11.06 -31.11 14.69
C PHE A 275 -12.27 -30.18 14.58
N VAL A 276 -12.63 -29.48 15.68
CA VAL A 276 -13.69 -28.48 15.70
C VAL A 276 -13.41 -27.36 14.69
N MET A 277 -12.18 -26.85 14.68
CA MET A 277 -11.77 -25.82 13.73
C MET A 277 -11.95 -26.29 12.29
N ASN A 278 -11.49 -27.50 11.95
CA ASN A 278 -11.61 -28.06 10.61
C ASN A 278 -13.09 -28.23 10.19
N ASP A 279 -13.97 -28.68 11.10
CA ASP A 279 -15.40 -28.81 10.83
C ASP A 279 -16.06 -27.47 10.52
N ILE A 280 -15.77 -26.42 11.31
CA ILE A 280 -16.31 -25.08 11.08
C ILE A 280 -15.75 -24.43 9.81
N LEU A 281 -14.45 -24.55 9.58
CA LEU A 281 -13.85 -24.00 8.36
C LEU A 281 -14.44 -24.63 7.10
N ARG A 282 -14.73 -25.96 7.11
CA ARG A 282 -15.42 -26.62 6.00
C ARG A 282 -16.83 -26.07 5.77
N LYS A 283 -17.57 -25.77 6.84
CA LYS A 283 -18.90 -25.11 6.74
C LYS A 283 -18.81 -23.69 6.17
N LEU A 284 -17.68 -23.04 6.38
CA LEU A 284 -17.35 -21.74 5.78
C LEU A 284 -16.69 -21.86 4.39
N HIS A 285 -16.72 -23.02 3.75
CA HIS A 285 -16.07 -23.32 2.47
C HIS A 285 -14.55 -23.04 2.47
N LEU A 286 -13.91 -23.14 3.64
CA LEU A 286 -12.47 -22.96 3.84
C LEU A 286 -11.78 -24.30 4.15
N ASN A 287 -10.47 -24.35 3.90
CA ASN A 287 -9.67 -25.51 4.22
C ASN A 287 -8.44 -25.13 5.05
N ILE A 288 -8.10 -25.95 6.03
CA ILE A 288 -6.84 -25.82 6.77
C ILE A 288 -5.65 -26.21 5.89
N GLN A 289 -4.52 -25.58 6.12
CA GLN A 289 -3.27 -25.96 5.47
C GLN A 289 -2.58 -27.06 6.28
N GLY A 290 -2.69 -28.31 5.83
CA GLY A 290 -2.20 -29.47 6.56
C GLY A 290 -0.72 -29.40 6.98
N GLU A 291 0.17 -28.93 6.08
CA GLU A 291 1.60 -28.78 6.38
C GLU A 291 1.91 -27.75 7.48
N LYS A 292 1.00 -26.80 7.72
CA LYS A 292 1.13 -25.76 8.75
C LYS A 292 0.24 -25.99 9.96
N THR A 293 -0.53 -27.07 9.96
CA THR A 293 -1.37 -27.42 11.11
C THR A 293 -0.57 -28.36 11.99
N LEU A 294 -0.17 -27.86 13.15
CA LEU A 294 0.74 -28.54 14.06
C LEU A 294 0.22 -28.45 15.50
N ILE A 295 0.56 -29.47 16.29
CA ILE A 295 0.46 -29.41 17.75
C ILE A 295 1.91 -29.40 18.27
N LEU A 296 2.30 -28.25 18.78
CA LEU A 296 3.60 -28.03 19.40
C LEU A 296 3.53 -28.29 20.90
N LYS A 297 4.65 -28.73 21.51
CA LYS A 297 4.75 -28.97 22.94
C LYS A 297 6.07 -28.46 23.52
N ASN A 298 6.04 -28.03 24.77
CA ASN A 298 7.21 -27.64 25.53
C ASN A 298 8.08 -26.58 24.79
N GLU A 299 9.37 -26.85 24.62
CA GLU A 299 10.33 -25.90 24.01
C GLU A 299 10.01 -25.53 22.57
N ASP A 300 9.36 -26.42 21.79
CA ASP A 300 8.95 -26.14 20.42
C ASP A 300 7.97 -24.95 20.34
N ILE A 301 7.17 -24.75 21.41
CA ILE A 301 6.26 -23.60 21.50
C ILE A 301 7.05 -22.30 21.57
N ARG A 302 8.10 -22.26 22.43
CA ARG A 302 8.93 -21.06 22.58
C ARG A 302 9.65 -20.73 21.27
N ASP A 303 10.21 -21.76 20.63
CA ASP A 303 10.89 -21.58 19.34
C ASP A 303 9.95 -21.07 18.25
N GLU A 304 8.66 -21.43 18.28
CA GLU A 304 7.67 -20.89 17.34
C GLU A 304 7.30 -19.43 17.64
N LEU A 305 7.09 -19.09 18.90
CA LEU A 305 6.58 -17.78 19.31
C LEU A 305 7.64 -16.68 19.28
N ASP A 306 8.89 -16.98 19.65
CA ASP A 306 9.95 -16.00 19.80
C ASP A 306 11.10 -16.22 18.80
N ASP A 307 11.60 -15.14 18.23
CA ASP A 307 12.87 -15.07 17.51
C ASP A 307 13.72 -13.97 18.15
N GLU A 308 14.53 -14.33 19.14
CA GLU A 308 15.38 -13.40 19.89
C GLU A 308 16.21 -12.48 18.97
N ARG A 309 16.63 -13.00 17.80
CA ARG A 309 17.38 -12.23 16.81
C ARG A 309 16.53 -11.08 16.25
N LEU A 310 15.25 -11.39 15.93
CA LEU A 310 14.29 -10.43 15.39
C LEU A 310 13.89 -9.41 16.45
N THR A 311 13.67 -9.86 17.68
CA THR A 311 13.34 -9.01 18.83
C THR A 311 14.43 -8.00 19.06
N ARG A 312 15.71 -8.43 19.08
CA ARG A 312 16.85 -7.54 19.25
C ARG A 312 16.99 -6.51 18.12
N VAL A 313 16.81 -6.91 16.86
CA VAL A 313 16.84 -5.98 15.72
C VAL A 313 15.68 -4.97 15.80
N ASN A 314 14.50 -5.39 16.25
CA ASN A 314 13.36 -4.50 16.43
C ASN A 314 13.59 -3.46 17.54
N GLU A 315 14.25 -3.83 18.64
CA GLU A 315 14.66 -2.89 19.70
C GLU A 315 15.57 -1.80 19.14
N ILE A 316 16.61 -2.19 18.41
CA ILE A 316 17.53 -1.25 17.76
C ILE A 316 16.76 -0.30 16.82
N ILE A 317 15.84 -0.81 16.02
CA ILE A 317 15.03 0.00 15.10
C ILE A 317 14.15 0.99 15.88
N LYS A 318 13.51 0.54 16.97
CA LYS A 318 12.73 1.43 17.85
C LYS A 318 13.57 2.56 18.42
N LEU A 319 14.80 2.28 18.85
CA LEU A 319 15.72 3.32 19.33
C LEU A 319 16.00 4.37 18.25
N PHE A 320 16.24 3.96 16.99
CA PHE A 320 16.43 4.90 15.88
C PHE A 320 15.21 5.76 15.59
N GLU A 321 14.03 5.21 15.77
CA GLU A 321 12.78 5.93 15.51
C GLU A 321 12.47 6.97 16.60
N HIS A 322 12.91 6.74 17.84
CA HIS A 322 12.69 7.62 18.98
C HIS A 322 13.77 8.68 19.16
N GLN A 323 15.02 8.37 18.82
CA GLN A 323 16.14 9.31 18.92
C GLN A 323 16.25 10.16 17.65
N LYS A 324 16.05 11.47 17.78
CA LYS A 324 16.14 12.41 16.64
C LYS A 324 17.59 12.62 16.14
N HIS A 325 18.59 12.46 17.02
CA HIS A 325 20.00 12.68 16.72
C HIS A 325 20.83 11.57 17.37
N LEU A 326 21.44 10.72 16.54
CA LEU A 326 22.43 9.74 16.98
C LEU A 326 23.83 10.30 16.75
N THR A 327 24.70 10.14 17.73
CA THR A 327 26.12 10.41 17.59
C THR A 327 26.79 9.44 16.62
N ASN A 328 27.93 9.80 16.06
CA ASN A 328 28.67 8.92 15.16
C ASN A 328 29.11 7.60 15.85
N ASN A 329 29.40 7.65 17.15
CA ASN A 329 29.78 6.47 17.93
C ASN A 329 28.58 5.51 18.11
N GLU A 330 27.41 6.03 18.46
CA GLU A 330 26.19 5.25 18.58
C GLU A 330 25.81 4.60 17.22
N ARG A 331 25.89 5.35 16.11
CA ARG A 331 25.66 4.82 14.77
C ARG A 331 26.58 3.64 14.45
N ARG A 332 27.88 3.75 14.78
CA ARG A 332 28.86 2.68 14.57
C ARG A 332 28.57 1.46 15.45
N ALA A 333 28.22 1.68 16.72
CA ALA A 333 27.89 0.61 17.65
C ALA A 333 26.67 -0.19 17.14
N TYR A 334 25.57 0.48 16.82
CA TYR A 334 24.38 -0.16 16.30
C TYR A 334 24.60 -0.85 14.93
N ALA A 335 25.40 -0.23 14.04
CA ALA A 335 25.77 -0.88 12.78
C ALA A 335 26.53 -2.19 13.00
N ASN A 336 27.45 -2.22 13.98
CA ASN A 336 28.19 -3.44 14.32
C ASN A 336 27.27 -4.51 14.92
N GLU A 337 26.32 -4.13 15.75
CA GLU A 337 25.34 -5.04 16.32
C GLU A 337 24.42 -5.64 15.24
N LEU A 338 23.90 -4.80 14.32
CA LEU A 338 23.13 -5.29 13.17
C LEU A 338 23.96 -6.24 12.29
N LYS A 339 25.28 -5.99 12.10
CA LYS A 339 26.18 -6.90 11.40
C LYS A 339 26.34 -8.23 12.13
N GLN A 340 26.38 -8.22 13.46
CA GLN A 340 26.42 -9.46 14.26
C GLN A 340 25.13 -10.27 14.07
N GLN A 341 23.96 -9.64 14.13
CA GLN A 341 22.70 -10.34 13.88
C GLN A 341 22.62 -10.88 12.46
N TYR A 342 23.11 -10.14 11.46
CA TYR A 342 23.19 -10.62 10.08
C TYR A 342 24.06 -11.88 9.96
N ARG A 343 25.19 -11.98 10.66
CA ARG A 343 26.06 -13.16 10.66
C ARG A 343 25.37 -14.43 11.19
N LYS A 344 24.31 -14.28 12.01
CA LYS A 344 23.49 -15.40 12.49
C LYS A 344 22.56 -15.98 11.39
N ILE A 345 22.36 -15.26 10.28
CA ILE A 345 21.66 -15.81 9.13
C ILE A 345 22.59 -16.79 8.44
N LYS A 346 22.27 -18.08 8.51
CA LYS A 346 23.08 -19.14 7.90
C LYS A 346 23.20 -18.91 6.39
N ALA A 347 24.44 -18.97 5.89
CA ALA A 347 24.67 -18.94 4.45
C ALA A 347 23.99 -20.16 3.82
N ARG A 348 22.95 -19.95 3.03
CA ARG A 348 22.22 -21.01 2.34
C ARG A 348 22.40 -20.87 0.83
N LYS A 349 22.47 -21.99 0.13
CA LYS A 349 22.38 -22.04 -1.35
C LYS A 349 20.98 -21.67 -1.83
N ARG A 350 19.93 -21.87 -0.99
CA ARG A 350 18.52 -21.55 -1.30
C ARG A 350 18.16 -20.11 -0.94
N PRO A 351 17.12 -19.53 -1.57
CA PRO A 351 16.56 -18.24 -1.17
C PRO A 351 16.17 -18.22 0.32
N LEU A 352 16.21 -17.06 0.95
CA LEU A 352 15.78 -16.89 2.34
C LEU A 352 14.28 -17.11 2.46
N SER A 353 13.85 -17.78 3.53
CA SER A 353 12.44 -18.07 3.81
C SER A 353 12.14 -17.97 5.30
N GLY A 354 10.88 -17.92 5.69
CA GLY A 354 10.42 -17.95 7.07
C GLY A 354 11.08 -16.90 7.97
N LYS A 355 11.59 -17.33 9.13
CA LYS A 355 12.22 -16.46 10.14
C LYS A 355 13.46 -15.73 9.60
N ASP A 356 14.31 -16.40 8.81
CA ASP A 356 15.51 -15.76 8.24
C ASP A 356 15.18 -14.65 7.24
N LEU A 357 14.12 -14.81 6.43
CA LEU A 357 13.66 -13.76 5.51
C LEU A 357 13.09 -12.56 6.30
N ARG A 358 12.32 -12.82 7.35
CA ARG A 358 11.79 -11.76 8.25
C ARG A 358 12.94 -10.99 8.90
N LEU A 359 13.91 -11.68 9.46
CA LEU A 359 15.10 -11.08 10.06
C LEU A 359 15.88 -10.24 9.04
N PHE A 360 16.12 -10.77 7.85
CA PHE A 360 16.85 -10.07 6.80
C PHE A 360 16.16 -8.76 6.38
N ARG A 361 14.84 -8.78 6.20
CA ARG A 361 14.06 -7.57 5.90
C ARG A 361 14.18 -6.51 7.01
N ARG A 362 14.13 -6.92 8.28
CA ARG A 362 14.31 -5.99 9.41
C ARG A 362 15.72 -5.43 9.49
N LEU A 363 16.73 -6.25 9.20
CA LEU A 363 18.13 -5.78 9.08
C LEU A 363 18.28 -4.74 7.97
N ILE A 364 17.70 -4.96 6.79
CA ILE A 364 17.68 -3.97 5.71
C ILE A 364 17.03 -2.66 6.19
N THR A 365 15.92 -2.73 6.94
CA THR A 365 15.29 -1.54 7.52
C THR A 365 16.23 -0.80 8.48
N GLY A 366 16.93 -1.52 9.35
CA GLY A 366 17.91 -0.93 10.28
C GLY A 366 19.06 -0.23 9.53
N PHE A 367 19.65 -0.88 8.52
CA PHE A 367 20.69 -0.27 7.68
C PHE A 367 20.19 0.90 6.84
N ALA A 368 18.91 0.89 6.41
CA ALA A 368 18.28 2.02 5.72
C ALA A 368 18.18 3.25 6.64
N LEU A 369 17.78 3.07 7.89
CA LEU A 369 17.70 4.14 8.89
C LEU A 369 19.09 4.73 9.21
N LEU A 370 20.12 3.90 9.26
CA LEU A 370 21.52 4.31 9.41
C LEU A 370 22.10 4.93 8.13
N ARG A 371 21.47 4.76 6.97
CA ARG A 371 22.02 5.07 5.65
C ARG A 371 23.37 4.36 5.40
N ASP A 372 23.53 3.14 5.92
CA ASP A 372 24.75 2.31 5.74
C ASP A 372 24.54 1.35 4.57
N PRO A 373 25.41 1.36 3.53
CA PRO A 373 25.27 0.53 2.33
C PRO A 373 25.71 -0.93 2.51
N TYR A 374 26.03 -1.37 3.71
CA TYR A 374 26.60 -2.69 3.99
C TYR A 374 25.85 -3.86 3.34
N LEU A 375 24.53 -3.84 3.37
CA LEU A 375 23.70 -4.91 2.82
C LEU A 375 23.36 -4.72 1.33
N VAL A 376 23.77 -3.64 0.65
CA VAL A 376 23.41 -3.41 -0.76
C VAL A 376 23.77 -4.59 -1.67
N PRO A 377 24.98 -5.17 -1.63
CA PRO A 377 25.31 -6.30 -2.52
C PRO A 377 24.45 -7.53 -2.23
N ARG A 378 24.17 -7.82 -0.95
CA ARG A 378 23.36 -8.96 -0.57
C ARG A 378 21.89 -8.77 -0.90
N ALA A 379 21.34 -7.59 -0.68
CA ALA A 379 19.98 -7.24 -1.03
C ALA A 379 19.72 -7.39 -2.53
N LEU A 380 20.64 -6.88 -3.38
CA LEU A 380 20.59 -7.04 -4.83
C LEU A 380 20.65 -8.51 -5.29
N ASN A 381 21.46 -9.33 -4.62
CA ASN A 381 21.54 -10.76 -4.94
C ASN A 381 20.28 -11.52 -4.48
N GLU A 382 19.71 -11.13 -3.32
CA GLU A 382 18.57 -11.82 -2.77
C GLU A 382 17.29 -11.57 -3.59
N ILE A 383 17.02 -10.34 -4.04
CA ILE A 383 15.86 -10.04 -4.89
C ILE A 383 15.89 -10.75 -6.25
N GLN A 384 17.07 -11.13 -6.75
CA GLN A 384 17.19 -11.92 -7.97
C GLN A 384 16.77 -13.38 -7.78
N ARG A 385 16.87 -13.90 -6.57
CA ARG A 385 16.58 -15.30 -6.22
C ARG A 385 15.24 -15.48 -5.52
N ASN A 386 14.73 -14.40 -4.94
CA ASN A 386 13.54 -14.42 -4.10
C ASN A 386 12.60 -13.31 -4.55
N PRO A 387 11.49 -13.64 -5.22
CA PRO A 387 10.56 -12.66 -5.75
C PRO A 387 9.59 -12.10 -4.69
N ASP A 388 9.75 -12.46 -3.41
CA ASP A 388 8.87 -12.01 -2.33
C ASP A 388 8.64 -10.49 -2.36
N ASN A 389 7.39 -10.08 -2.50
CA ASN A 389 7.01 -8.69 -2.66
C ASN A 389 7.41 -7.82 -1.46
N ARG A 390 7.32 -8.35 -0.23
CA ARG A 390 7.69 -7.61 0.98
C ARG A 390 9.21 -7.41 1.06
N LEU A 391 9.99 -8.36 0.56
CA LEU A 391 11.43 -8.19 0.40
C LEU A 391 11.73 -7.10 -0.61
N MET A 392 11.08 -7.16 -1.79
CA MET A 392 11.27 -6.18 -2.86
C MET A 392 10.95 -4.76 -2.37
N ASP A 393 9.81 -4.53 -1.73
CA ASP A 393 9.44 -3.20 -1.19
C ASP A 393 10.47 -2.69 -0.16
N THR A 394 10.96 -3.58 0.71
CA THR A 394 12.01 -3.22 1.69
C THR A 394 13.30 -2.82 0.99
N VAL A 395 13.71 -3.56 -0.05
CA VAL A 395 14.92 -3.27 -0.83
C VAL A 395 14.78 -1.97 -1.62
N VAL A 396 13.61 -1.72 -2.24
CA VAL A 396 13.33 -0.44 -2.92
C VAL A 396 13.52 0.74 -1.96
N LYS A 397 12.93 0.65 -0.75
CA LYS A 397 13.06 1.69 0.28
C LYS A 397 14.50 1.91 0.75
N TYR A 398 15.31 0.86 0.74
CA TYR A 398 16.72 0.92 1.11
C TYR A 398 17.61 1.50 0.02
N LEU A 399 17.48 0.99 -1.22
CA LEU A 399 18.37 1.36 -2.34
C LEU A 399 18.23 2.83 -2.76
N LYS A 400 17.06 3.45 -2.56
CA LYS A 400 16.85 4.88 -2.86
C LYS A 400 17.79 5.83 -2.11
N TYR A 401 18.40 5.38 -1.00
CA TYR A 401 19.41 6.18 -0.28
C TYR A 401 20.78 6.17 -0.96
N PHE A 402 21.01 5.34 -1.99
CA PHE A 402 22.29 5.15 -2.65
C PHE A 402 22.20 5.34 -4.17
N PRO A 403 21.67 6.47 -4.66
CA PRO A 403 21.37 6.65 -6.10
C PRO A 403 22.61 6.62 -6.99
N ASN A 404 23.79 6.95 -6.47
CA ASN A 404 25.04 7.06 -7.23
C ASN A 404 25.87 5.76 -7.24
N LYS A 405 25.38 4.66 -6.69
CA LYS A 405 26.12 3.39 -6.72
C LYS A 405 25.92 2.64 -8.04
N GLU A 406 26.90 2.70 -8.91
CA GLU A 406 26.91 2.06 -10.24
C GLU A 406 26.57 0.55 -10.17
N ILE A 407 27.00 -0.15 -9.11
CA ILE A 407 26.69 -1.56 -8.90
C ILE A 407 25.18 -1.84 -8.84
N ILE A 408 24.36 -0.87 -8.33
CA ILE A 408 22.91 -1.01 -8.28
C ILE A 408 22.37 -1.04 -9.71
N THR A 409 22.74 -0.03 -10.52
CA THR A 409 22.28 0.08 -11.91
C THR A 409 22.69 -1.14 -12.73
N LYS A 410 23.98 -1.54 -12.69
CA LYS A 410 24.49 -2.70 -13.44
C LYS A 410 23.75 -4.00 -13.08
N LYS A 411 23.59 -4.30 -11.78
CA LYS A 411 22.91 -5.54 -11.34
C LYS A 411 21.44 -5.56 -11.66
N LEU A 412 20.74 -4.42 -11.54
CA LEU A 412 19.32 -4.35 -11.86
C LEU A 412 19.05 -4.46 -13.37
N ILE A 413 19.88 -3.86 -14.21
CA ILE A 413 19.78 -4.03 -15.67
C ILE A 413 20.05 -5.49 -16.07
N ALA A 414 21.07 -6.12 -15.50
CA ALA A 414 21.34 -7.53 -15.72
C ALA A 414 20.15 -8.42 -15.31
N PHE A 415 19.49 -8.09 -14.20
CA PHE A 415 18.27 -8.79 -13.78
C PHE A 415 17.12 -8.61 -14.78
N LEU A 416 16.88 -7.39 -15.28
CA LEU A 416 15.81 -7.13 -16.25
C LEU A 416 15.96 -7.96 -17.54
N SER A 417 17.20 -8.24 -17.93
CA SER A 417 17.54 -9.05 -19.12
C SER A 417 17.68 -10.55 -18.81
N SER A 418 17.48 -10.95 -17.55
CA SER A 418 17.64 -12.33 -17.11
C SER A 418 16.38 -13.17 -17.38
N PRO A 419 16.51 -14.47 -17.71
CA PRO A 419 15.38 -15.37 -17.84
C PRO A 419 14.61 -15.63 -16.53
N VAL A 420 15.17 -15.25 -15.38
CA VAL A 420 14.46 -15.35 -14.08
C VAL A 420 13.54 -14.16 -13.79
N ASN A 421 13.51 -13.14 -14.65
CA ASN A 421 12.61 -11.99 -14.56
C ASN A 421 11.22 -12.35 -15.11
N ASN A 422 10.44 -13.13 -14.35
CA ASN A 422 9.17 -13.69 -14.78
C ASN A 422 7.95 -13.01 -14.14
N PHE A 423 8.16 -12.17 -13.12
CA PHE A 423 7.06 -11.54 -12.36
C PHE A 423 6.92 -10.06 -12.72
N ALA A 424 5.76 -9.69 -13.25
CA ALA A 424 5.48 -8.31 -13.68
C ALA A 424 5.65 -7.28 -12.54
N LEU A 425 5.21 -7.62 -11.33
CA LEU A 425 5.37 -6.74 -10.18
C LEU A 425 6.85 -6.51 -9.84
N GLN A 426 7.67 -7.57 -9.86
CA GLN A 426 9.09 -7.46 -9.58
C GLN A 426 9.82 -6.63 -10.65
N GLU A 427 9.49 -6.85 -11.93
CA GLU A 427 10.03 -6.07 -13.05
C GLU A 427 9.67 -4.58 -12.92
N ALA A 428 8.41 -4.27 -12.60
CA ALA A 428 7.94 -2.90 -12.36
C ALA A 428 8.68 -2.22 -11.20
N GLU A 429 8.87 -2.92 -10.09
CA GLU A 429 9.59 -2.40 -8.93
C GLU A 429 11.08 -2.15 -9.23
N VAL A 430 11.73 -3.01 -10.02
CA VAL A 430 13.10 -2.79 -10.47
C VAL A 430 13.20 -1.53 -11.35
N LEU A 431 12.26 -1.33 -12.28
CA LEU A 431 12.18 -0.09 -13.07
C LEU A 431 11.95 1.13 -12.16
N ARG A 432 11.13 0.99 -11.12
CA ARG A 432 10.91 2.04 -10.12
C ARG A 432 12.18 2.40 -9.35
N ILE A 433 13.01 1.42 -8.96
CA ILE A 433 14.32 1.70 -8.34
C ILE A 433 15.21 2.46 -9.31
N LEU A 434 15.30 2.01 -10.56
CA LEU A 434 16.15 2.61 -11.59
C LEU A 434 15.78 4.08 -11.89
N ARG A 435 14.52 4.47 -11.65
CA ARG A 435 14.11 5.89 -11.72
C ARG A 435 14.79 6.78 -10.67
N TYR A 436 15.23 6.21 -9.55
CA TYR A 436 15.97 6.95 -8.51
C TYR A 436 17.48 6.98 -8.77
N THR A 437 17.99 6.18 -9.70
CA THR A 437 19.39 6.24 -10.12
C THR A 437 19.59 7.42 -11.08
N ARG A 438 20.81 7.95 -11.12
CA ARG A 438 21.15 9.08 -12.00
C ARG A 438 21.86 8.63 -13.28
N SER A 439 21.95 7.33 -13.48
CA SER A 439 22.63 6.73 -14.62
C SER A 439 21.62 5.99 -15.50
N PHE A 440 21.52 6.40 -16.75
CA PHE A 440 20.63 5.79 -17.74
C PHE A 440 21.46 5.26 -18.93
N PRO A 441 22.10 4.10 -18.78
CA PRO A 441 22.90 3.53 -19.86
C PRO A 441 22.01 3.11 -21.04
N ARG A 442 22.62 2.99 -22.23
CA ARG A 442 21.90 2.70 -23.49
C ARG A 442 21.08 1.41 -23.41
N GLU A 443 21.57 0.39 -22.73
CA GLU A 443 20.88 -0.90 -22.53
C GLU A 443 19.54 -0.71 -21.80
N LEU A 444 19.52 0.15 -20.80
CA LEU A 444 18.28 0.47 -20.05
C LEU A 444 17.28 1.23 -20.93
N ILE A 445 17.76 2.20 -21.70
CA ILE A 445 16.91 2.97 -22.62
C ILE A 445 16.32 2.04 -23.68
N SER A 446 17.12 1.18 -24.31
CA SER A 446 16.66 0.21 -25.29
C SER A 446 15.66 -0.79 -24.70
N TYR A 447 15.89 -1.22 -23.47
CA TYR A 447 14.97 -2.10 -22.75
C TYR A 447 13.61 -1.42 -22.54
N THR A 448 13.58 -0.19 -22.03
CA THR A 448 12.34 0.55 -21.76
C THR A 448 11.56 0.83 -23.04
N GLN A 449 12.22 1.25 -24.12
CA GLN A 449 11.60 1.49 -25.43
C GLN A 449 10.94 0.21 -25.99
N ARG A 450 11.62 -0.94 -25.85
CA ARG A 450 11.07 -2.24 -26.26
C ARG A 450 9.80 -2.59 -25.49
N ILE A 451 9.81 -2.45 -24.14
CA ILE A 451 8.66 -2.77 -23.28
C ILE A 451 7.44 -1.90 -23.63
N ILE A 452 7.63 -0.62 -23.86
CA ILE A 452 6.53 0.29 -24.19
C ILE A 452 5.82 -0.16 -25.48
N LYS A 453 6.57 -0.65 -26.47
CA LYS A 453 6.03 -1.16 -27.74
C LYS A 453 5.33 -2.52 -27.62
N GLN A 454 5.65 -3.33 -26.61
CA GLN A 454 5.12 -4.69 -26.43
C GLN A 454 3.78 -4.69 -25.66
N SER A 455 2.74 -4.06 -26.21
CA SER A 455 1.43 -3.92 -25.55
C SER A 455 0.71 -5.24 -25.24
N SER A 456 0.91 -6.27 -26.05
CA SER A 456 0.27 -7.58 -25.90
C SER A 456 1.04 -8.57 -25.01
N GLN A 457 2.35 -8.32 -24.77
CA GLN A 457 3.22 -9.27 -24.09
C GLN A 457 3.63 -8.83 -22.68
N LYS A 458 3.54 -7.53 -22.39
CA LYS A 458 3.96 -6.97 -21.09
C LYS A 458 2.80 -6.38 -20.32
N HIS A 459 2.76 -6.70 -19.05
CA HIS A 459 1.76 -6.18 -18.13
C HIS A 459 1.73 -4.65 -18.15
N TRP A 460 0.55 -4.04 -18.13
CA TRP A 460 0.37 -2.60 -18.22
C TRP A 460 1.17 -1.82 -17.16
N TYR A 461 1.28 -2.32 -15.93
CA TYR A 461 2.00 -1.65 -14.84
C TYR A 461 3.51 -1.59 -15.10
N VAL A 462 4.11 -2.62 -15.70
CA VAL A 462 5.51 -2.62 -16.15
C VAL A 462 5.73 -1.53 -17.21
N ARG A 463 4.80 -1.43 -18.16
CA ARG A 463 4.84 -0.41 -19.22
C ARG A 463 4.72 1.00 -18.64
N VAL A 464 3.85 1.21 -17.65
CA VAL A 464 3.75 2.48 -16.90
C VAL A 464 5.09 2.84 -16.27
N GLN A 465 5.74 1.93 -15.56
CA GLN A 465 7.04 2.20 -14.93
C GLN A 465 8.15 2.48 -15.95
N ALA A 466 8.14 1.79 -17.09
CA ALA A 466 9.06 2.04 -18.21
C ALA A 466 8.87 3.45 -18.81
N ILE A 467 7.61 3.86 -19.04
CA ILE A 467 7.27 5.20 -19.53
C ILE A 467 7.72 6.28 -18.55
N LEU A 468 7.44 6.09 -17.26
CA LEU A 468 7.85 7.02 -16.21
C LEU A 468 9.38 7.10 -16.05
N LEU A 469 10.12 6.04 -16.36
CA LEU A 469 11.57 6.07 -16.41
C LEU A 469 12.04 6.86 -17.65
N LEU A 470 11.51 6.55 -18.82
CA LEU A 470 11.87 7.20 -20.08
C LEU A 470 11.57 8.71 -20.04
N SER A 471 10.53 9.13 -19.33
CA SER A 471 10.17 10.55 -19.17
C SER A 471 11.19 11.40 -18.41
N GLN A 472 12.23 10.79 -17.82
CA GLN A 472 13.32 11.50 -17.15
C GLN A 472 14.47 11.87 -18.12
N LEU A 473 14.37 11.45 -19.37
CA LEU A 473 15.36 11.69 -20.41
C LEU A 473 14.86 12.77 -21.37
N GLU A 474 15.78 13.53 -21.94
CA GLU A 474 15.48 14.35 -23.11
C GLU A 474 15.29 13.44 -24.32
N LEU A 475 14.09 13.46 -24.87
CA LEU A 475 13.72 12.61 -25.99
C LEU A 475 13.88 13.35 -27.31
N SER A 476 14.37 12.63 -28.31
CA SER A 476 14.43 13.14 -29.68
C SER A 476 13.01 13.27 -30.28
N ARG A 477 12.87 14.13 -31.30
CA ARG A 477 11.60 14.30 -32.03
C ARG A 477 11.04 12.98 -32.59
N ALA A 478 11.93 12.06 -33.02
CA ALA A 478 11.54 10.75 -33.54
C ALA A 478 10.96 9.85 -32.43
N GLU A 479 11.54 9.87 -31.23
CA GLU A 479 11.05 9.14 -30.06
C GLU A 479 9.70 9.70 -29.60
N LEU A 480 9.57 11.02 -29.53
CA LEU A 480 8.31 11.68 -29.16
C LEU A 480 7.18 11.35 -30.15
N ARG A 481 7.42 11.36 -31.46
CA ARG A 481 6.43 10.91 -32.48
C ARG A 481 6.04 9.46 -32.29
N THR A 482 6.99 8.60 -31.94
CA THR A 482 6.70 7.18 -31.67
C THR A 482 5.77 7.05 -30.45
N LEU A 483 6.02 7.81 -29.39
CA LEU A 483 5.17 7.81 -28.18
C LEU A 483 3.79 8.44 -28.45
N GLU A 484 3.71 9.46 -29.29
CA GLU A 484 2.43 10.04 -29.74
C GLU A 484 1.58 9.02 -30.50
N HIS A 485 2.20 8.29 -31.45
CA HIS A 485 1.52 7.21 -32.15
C HIS A 485 1.05 6.10 -31.19
N GLN A 486 1.91 5.73 -30.23
CA GLN A 486 1.57 4.77 -29.19
C GLN A 486 0.37 5.27 -28.34
N TYR A 487 0.34 6.54 -27.97
CA TYR A 487 -0.76 7.15 -27.23
C TYR A 487 -2.10 7.01 -27.98
N LYS A 488 -2.11 7.27 -29.29
CA LYS A 488 -3.31 7.18 -30.14
C LYS A 488 -3.85 5.74 -30.26
N SER A 489 -2.95 4.76 -30.28
CA SER A 489 -3.30 3.33 -30.40
C SER A 489 -3.50 2.60 -29.07
N GLU A 490 -3.15 3.23 -27.93
CA GLU A 490 -3.18 2.62 -26.61
C GLU A 490 -4.61 2.43 -26.10
N LYS A 491 -4.92 1.20 -25.68
CA LYS A 491 -6.22 0.84 -25.13
C LYS A 491 -6.26 0.89 -23.60
N ASN A 492 -5.11 0.66 -22.95
CA ASN A 492 -5.05 0.66 -21.50
C ASN A 492 -4.97 2.10 -20.98
N VAL A 493 -5.96 2.48 -20.17
CA VAL A 493 -6.13 3.85 -19.67
C VAL A 493 -4.95 4.29 -18.80
N GLU A 494 -4.40 3.39 -17.97
CA GLU A 494 -3.29 3.73 -17.07
C GLU A 494 -1.98 3.94 -17.84
N VAL A 495 -1.74 3.15 -18.89
CA VAL A 495 -0.60 3.36 -19.81
C VAL A 495 -0.77 4.66 -20.61
N LYS A 496 -2.00 4.93 -21.08
CA LYS A 496 -2.31 6.16 -21.80
C LYS A 496 -2.06 7.40 -20.95
N LYS A 497 -2.47 7.39 -19.68
CA LYS A 497 -2.16 8.46 -18.71
C LYS A 497 -0.65 8.64 -18.50
N ALA A 498 0.10 7.56 -18.38
CA ALA A 498 1.55 7.64 -18.16
C ALA A 498 2.28 8.27 -19.37
N LEU A 499 1.79 8.04 -20.59
CA LEU A 499 2.37 8.57 -21.82
C LEU A 499 2.32 10.10 -21.91
N TYR A 500 1.39 10.76 -21.22
CA TYR A 500 1.37 12.23 -21.19
C TYR A 500 2.66 12.82 -20.65
N LYS A 501 3.32 12.16 -19.71
CA LYS A 501 4.50 12.70 -19.07
C LYS A 501 5.68 12.90 -20.06
N PRO A 502 6.12 11.92 -20.83
CA PRO A 502 7.15 12.16 -21.85
C PRO A 502 6.64 13.04 -23.00
N LEU A 503 5.34 12.99 -23.32
CA LEU A 503 4.74 13.81 -24.39
C LEU A 503 4.69 15.29 -24.05
N CYS A 504 4.84 15.69 -22.77
CA CYS A 504 5.03 17.10 -22.39
C CYS A 504 6.30 17.73 -23.02
N GLN A 505 7.19 16.95 -23.61
CA GLN A 505 8.36 17.45 -24.35
C GLN A 505 8.05 17.79 -25.82
N LEU A 506 6.80 17.56 -26.30
CA LEU A 506 6.37 18.00 -27.62
C LEU A 506 6.28 19.53 -27.69
N ASP A 507 6.30 20.07 -28.92
CA ASP A 507 6.01 21.48 -29.12
C ASP A 507 4.56 21.84 -28.72
N LYS A 508 4.31 23.13 -28.53
CA LYS A 508 3.04 23.64 -28.02
C LYS A 508 1.84 23.21 -28.88
N ASP A 509 1.96 23.28 -30.19
CA ASP A 509 0.86 23.01 -31.10
C ASP A 509 0.47 21.53 -31.09
N ALA A 510 1.47 20.64 -31.06
CA ALA A 510 1.27 19.20 -30.95
C ALA A 510 0.63 18.83 -29.60
N LEU A 511 1.03 19.49 -28.51
CA LEU A 511 0.43 19.27 -27.18
C LEU A 511 -1.00 19.80 -27.06
N ASP A 512 -1.30 20.98 -27.60
CA ASP A 512 -2.65 21.55 -27.61
C ASP A 512 -3.59 20.67 -28.42
N LYS A 513 -3.13 20.09 -29.54
CA LYS A 513 -3.86 19.10 -30.32
C LYS A 513 -4.14 17.83 -29.51
N LEU A 514 -3.14 17.30 -28.86
CA LEU A 514 -3.24 16.10 -28.03
C LEU A 514 -4.20 16.31 -26.86
N LEU A 515 -4.18 17.50 -26.22
CA LEU A 515 -5.12 17.88 -25.17
C LEU A 515 -6.54 17.98 -25.70
N THR A 516 -6.73 18.59 -26.86
CA THR A 516 -8.05 18.74 -27.49
C THR A 516 -8.65 17.37 -27.84
N GLU A 517 -7.86 16.48 -28.46
CA GLU A 517 -8.24 15.09 -28.74
C GLU A 517 -8.61 14.34 -27.46
N SER A 518 -7.91 14.58 -26.37
CA SER A 518 -8.14 13.94 -25.08
C SER A 518 -9.41 14.36 -24.36
N ILE A 519 -9.87 15.58 -24.55
CA ILE A 519 -11.15 16.10 -24.00
C ILE A 519 -12.34 15.35 -24.62
N PHE A 520 -12.22 14.95 -25.89
CA PHE A 520 -13.22 14.17 -26.60
C PHE A 520 -13.12 12.65 -26.37
N ASP A 521 -12.06 12.17 -25.71
CA ASP A 521 -11.98 10.78 -25.31
C ASP A 521 -13.06 10.51 -24.24
N LYS A 522 -14.00 9.61 -24.56
CA LYS A 522 -15.11 9.21 -23.67
C LYS A 522 -14.66 8.73 -22.27
N ASN A 523 -13.39 8.36 -22.14
CA ASN A 523 -12.74 8.17 -20.85
C ASN A 523 -12.40 9.53 -20.22
N ARG A 524 -13.35 10.14 -19.54
CA ARG A 524 -13.25 11.43 -18.81
C ARG A 524 -12.13 11.50 -17.74
N LYS A 525 -11.17 10.59 -17.77
CA LYS A 525 -10.11 10.42 -16.75
C LYS A 525 -8.78 11.07 -17.11
N ILE A 526 -8.77 12.02 -18.05
CA ILE A 526 -7.60 12.88 -18.18
C ILE A 526 -7.65 13.88 -17.06
N THR A 527 -6.72 13.71 -16.21
CA THR A 527 -6.69 14.28 -14.89
C THR A 527 -6.38 15.77 -14.98
N GLN A 528 -7.00 16.57 -14.12
CA GLN A 528 -6.71 18.01 -14.03
C GLN A 528 -5.21 18.23 -13.78
N ILE A 529 -4.54 17.32 -13.06
CA ILE A 529 -3.10 17.35 -12.82
C ILE A 529 -2.33 17.17 -14.12
N ILE A 530 -2.71 16.24 -14.99
CA ILE A 530 -2.05 16.03 -16.27
C ILE A 530 -2.24 17.25 -17.17
N LYS A 531 -3.45 17.80 -17.22
CA LYS A 531 -3.70 19.07 -17.94
C LYS A 531 -2.80 20.19 -17.45
N MET A 532 -2.70 20.34 -16.14
CA MET A 532 -1.87 21.36 -15.51
C MET A 532 -0.39 21.13 -15.78
N LEU A 533 0.10 19.87 -15.71
CA LEU A 533 1.48 19.53 -16.04
C LEU A 533 1.81 19.88 -17.49
N ILE A 534 0.93 19.58 -18.43
CA ILE A 534 1.09 19.92 -19.84
C ILE A 534 1.09 21.46 -20.02
N GLN A 535 0.18 22.15 -19.34
CA GLN A 535 0.15 23.61 -19.37
C GLN A 535 1.42 24.25 -18.82
N PHE A 536 2.03 23.66 -17.77
CA PHE A 536 3.32 24.15 -17.25
C PHE A 536 4.45 24.06 -18.27
N GLU A 537 4.45 23.02 -19.10
CA GLU A 537 5.46 22.88 -20.16
C GLU A 537 5.20 23.79 -21.35
N CYS A 538 3.93 23.99 -21.73
CA CYS A 538 3.56 24.74 -22.94
C CYS A 538 3.31 26.23 -22.69
N ASN A 539 2.66 26.57 -21.58
CA ASN A 539 2.26 27.93 -21.24
C ASN A 539 2.20 28.10 -19.72
N LYS A 540 3.32 28.58 -19.15
CA LYS A 540 3.48 28.78 -17.71
C LYS A 540 2.45 29.74 -17.11
N GLU A 541 2.00 30.75 -17.86
CA GLU A 541 0.97 31.68 -17.39
C GLU A 541 -0.39 30.99 -17.27
N ALA A 542 -0.82 30.26 -18.30
CA ALA A 542 -2.07 29.51 -18.27
C ALA A 542 -2.07 28.43 -17.16
N ALA A 543 -0.94 27.80 -16.91
CA ALA A 543 -0.79 26.86 -15.81
C ALA A 543 -0.94 27.55 -14.45
N PHE A 544 -0.41 28.77 -14.30
CA PHE A 544 -0.60 29.58 -13.11
C PHE A 544 -2.04 30.01 -12.91
N ASP A 545 -2.75 30.35 -13.99
CA ASP A 545 -4.17 30.73 -13.93
C ASP A 545 -5.03 29.50 -13.56
N THR A 546 -4.75 28.35 -14.13
CA THR A 546 -5.37 27.09 -13.73
C THR A 546 -5.11 26.78 -12.26
N MET A 547 -3.87 26.90 -11.80
CA MET A 547 -3.49 26.71 -10.41
C MET A 547 -4.18 27.72 -9.49
N ASN A 548 -4.29 29.00 -9.89
CA ASN A 548 -5.02 30.02 -9.12
C ASN A 548 -6.50 29.72 -9.05
N SER A 549 -7.13 29.33 -10.16
CA SER A 549 -8.52 28.91 -10.18
C SER A 549 -8.77 27.74 -9.23
N LEU A 550 -7.89 26.74 -9.22
CA LEU A 550 -7.95 25.64 -8.27
C LEU A 550 -7.78 26.10 -6.81
N PHE A 551 -6.86 27.05 -6.54
CA PHE A 551 -6.69 27.62 -5.19
C PHE A 551 -7.88 28.44 -4.73
N ASN A 552 -8.61 29.08 -5.64
CA ASN A 552 -9.78 29.87 -5.31
C ASN A 552 -11.05 29.03 -5.11
N ASN A 553 -11.15 27.88 -5.78
CA ASN A 553 -12.35 27.05 -5.81
C ASN A 553 -12.30 25.85 -4.85
N HIS A 554 -11.13 25.52 -4.30
CA HIS A 554 -10.94 24.34 -3.45
C HIS A 554 -10.27 24.69 -2.12
N ASP A 555 -10.36 23.77 -1.14
CA ASP A 555 -9.64 23.92 0.12
C ASP A 555 -8.12 24.01 -0.13
N GLU A 556 -7.57 25.19 0.08
CA GLU A 556 -6.14 25.50 -0.15
C GLU A 556 -5.19 24.51 0.52
N CYS A 557 -5.58 23.97 1.67
CA CYS A 557 -4.75 23.03 2.40
C CYS A 557 -4.63 21.70 1.67
N THR A 558 -5.73 21.22 1.11
CA THR A 558 -5.76 19.96 0.33
C THR A 558 -4.94 20.15 -0.95
N LEU A 559 -5.10 21.27 -1.64
CA LEU A 559 -4.33 21.56 -2.85
C LEU A 559 -2.82 21.62 -2.61
N ILE A 560 -2.37 22.33 -1.57
CA ILE A 560 -0.94 22.42 -1.24
C ILE A 560 -0.37 21.03 -0.94
N ASP A 561 -1.13 20.17 -0.26
CA ASP A 561 -0.71 18.81 0.02
C ASP A 561 -0.66 17.94 -1.25
N GLU A 562 -1.62 18.07 -2.13
CA GLU A 562 -1.66 17.33 -3.40
C GLU A 562 -0.54 17.79 -4.33
N PHE A 563 -0.33 19.09 -4.49
CA PHE A 563 0.82 19.64 -5.23
C PHE A 563 2.16 19.16 -4.68
N TYR A 564 2.30 19.06 -3.36
CA TYR A 564 3.51 18.54 -2.73
C TYR A 564 3.70 17.03 -2.98
N LYS A 565 2.61 16.24 -2.98
CA LYS A 565 2.64 14.80 -3.17
C LYS A 565 2.87 14.37 -4.61
N VAL A 566 2.21 15.06 -5.54
CA VAL A 566 2.25 14.72 -6.97
C VAL A 566 3.64 14.93 -7.56
N GLU A 567 4.58 15.45 -6.78
CA GLU A 567 5.92 15.72 -7.30
C GLU A 567 5.92 16.67 -8.52
N VAL A 568 4.80 17.42 -8.76
CA VAL A 568 4.79 18.47 -9.79
C VAL A 568 6.02 19.33 -9.65
N ILE A 569 6.40 19.57 -8.40
CA ILE A 569 7.59 20.33 -8.01
C ILE A 569 8.89 19.54 -8.25
N LYS A 570 8.84 18.21 -8.23
CA LYS A 570 10.00 17.34 -8.51
C LYS A 570 10.18 17.09 -10.01
N PHE A 571 9.14 17.21 -10.80
CA PHE A 571 9.18 16.98 -12.23
C PHE A 571 9.78 18.13 -13.00
N ASN A 572 9.67 19.34 -12.49
CA ASN A 572 10.24 20.51 -13.12
C ASN A 572 11.62 20.79 -12.53
N SER A 573 12.66 20.37 -13.23
CA SER A 573 14.00 20.95 -13.12
C SER A 573 14.01 22.44 -13.52
N ASP A 574 12.88 22.98 -13.97
CA ASP A 574 12.74 24.37 -14.37
C ASP A 574 12.77 25.28 -13.13
N ASN A 575 13.91 25.96 -12.97
CA ASN A 575 14.15 26.87 -11.86
C ASN A 575 13.14 28.01 -11.80
N ASP A 576 12.59 28.43 -12.94
CA ASP A 576 11.65 29.55 -13.03
C ASP A 576 10.30 29.20 -12.39
N VAL A 577 9.76 28.00 -12.67
CA VAL A 577 8.50 27.55 -12.06
C VAL A 577 8.64 27.41 -10.55
N ARG A 578 9.77 26.88 -10.08
CA ARG A 578 10.05 26.77 -8.65
C ARG A 578 10.16 28.13 -7.99
N ASP A 579 10.85 29.07 -8.63
CA ASP A 579 11.03 30.43 -8.09
C ASP A 579 9.72 31.22 -8.07
N ILE A 580 8.88 31.08 -9.09
CA ILE A 580 7.55 31.68 -9.12
C ILE A 580 6.66 31.08 -8.03
N LEU A 581 6.66 29.75 -7.88
CA LEU A 581 5.91 29.07 -6.83
C LEU A 581 6.38 29.50 -5.43
N LEU A 582 7.69 29.57 -5.21
CA LEU A 582 8.27 30.09 -3.97
C LEU A 582 7.85 31.53 -3.69
N LYS A 583 7.86 32.39 -4.69
CA LYS A 583 7.45 33.79 -4.57
C LYS A 583 5.98 33.90 -4.17
N ARG A 584 5.09 33.14 -4.82
CA ARG A 584 3.65 33.08 -4.47
C ARG A 584 3.39 32.51 -3.09
N LEU A 585 4.02 31.40 -2.73
CA LEU A 585 3.88 30.83 -1.40
C LEU A 585 4.36 31.78 -0.30
N LYS A 586 5.41 32.58 -0.55
CA LYS A 586 5.88 33.61 0.37
C LYS A 586 4.86 34.76 0.52
N VAL A 587 4.18 35.17 -0.56
CA VAL A 587 3.09 36.16 -0.50
C VAL A 587 1.92 35.57 0.29
N ARG A 588 1.45 34.38 -0.07
CA ARG A 588 0.34 33.71 0.61
C ARG A 588 0.60 33.47 2.09
N ARG A 589 1.85 33.21 2.46
CA ARG A 589 2.29 33.08 3.85
C ARG A 589 2.01 34.35 4.65
N ARG A 590 2.19 35.55 4.05
CA ARG A 590 1.96 36.85 4.72
C ARG A 590 0.48 37.12 4.90
N GLU A 591 -0.35 36.67 3.96
CA GLU A 591 -1.80 36.89 3.94
C GLU A 591 -2.57 35.90 4.83
N THR A 592 -1.97 34.74 5.14
CA THR A 592 -2.64 33.67 5.85
C THR A 592 -2.59 33.86 7.36
N LYS A 593 -3.76 34.01 7.98
CA LYS A 593 -3.95 34.04 9.45
C LYS A 593 -4.23 32.63 10.05
N ARG A 594 -4.41 31.60 9.22
CA ARG A 594 -4.74 30.23 9.66
C ARG A 594 -3.47 29.46 10.06
N PRO A 595 -3.27 29.08 11.36
CA PRO A 595 -1.99 28.50 11.85
C PRO A 595 -1.57 27.23 11.11
N ILE A 596 -2.54 26.41 10.72
CA ILE A 596 -2.31 25.11 10.08
C ILE A 596 -1.88 25.31 8.63
N LEU A 597 -2.57 26.18 7.89
CA LEU A 597 -2.19 26.52 6.52
C LEU A 597 -0.79 27.16 6.50
N LEU A 598 -0.50 28.05 7.45
CA LEU A 598 0.81 28.67 7.61
C LEU A 598 1.91 27.63 7.82
N LYS A 599 1.65 26.59 8.63
CA LYS A 599 2.60 25.48 8.87
C LYS A 599 2.86 24.66 7.61
N LYS A 600 1.82 24.40 6.80
CA LYS A 600 1.93 23.71 5.50
C LYS A 600 2.72 24.53 4.48
N ILE A 601 2.38 25.80 4.31
CA ILE A 601 3.09 26.73 3.42
C ILE A 601 4.58 26.78 3.81
N ASN A 602 4.89 26.94 5.09
CA ASN A 602 6.27 26.97 5.58
C ASN A 602 7.03 25.68 5.27
N ARG A 603 6.37 24.53 5.35
CA ARG A 603 6.96 23.24 5.01
C ARG A 603 7.32 23.13 3.53
N VAL A 604 6.40 23.55 2.64
CA VAL A 604 6.63 23.52 1.19
C VAL A 604 7.72 24.52 0.81
N ILE A 605 7.70 25.74 1.36
CA ILE A 605 8.75 26.74 1.16
C ILE A 605 10.13 26.19 1.57
N ARG A 606 10.22 25.54 2.72
CA ARG A 606 11.48 24.94 3.19
C ARG A 606 11.99 23.88 2.21
N TYR A 607 11.13 22.97 1.79
CA TYR A 607 11.47 21.92 0.84
C TYR A 607 11.97 22.47 -0.50
N LEU A 608 11.24 23.42 -1.10
CA LEU A 608 11.63 24.06 -2.35
C LEU A 608 12.95 24.83 -2.24
N SER A 609 13.16 25.47 -1.09
CA SER A 609 14.40 26.20 -0.81
C SER A 609 15.59 25.27 -0.62
N GLU A 610 15.40 24.09 -0.03
CA GLU A 610 16.42 23.04 0.10
C GLU A 610 16.80 22.45 -1.27
N LEU A 611 15.82 22.20 -2.14
CA LEU A 611 16.07 21.77 -3.51
C LEU A 611 16.90 22.81 -4.28
N LYS A 612 16.54 24.09 -4.17
CA LYS A 612 17.28 25.18 -4.81
C LYS A 612 18.75 25.25 -4.35
N ARG A 613 19.00 25.10 -3.04
CA ARG A 613 20.38 25.06 -2.49
C ARG A 613 21.19 23.87 -2.97
N GLN A 614 20.56 22.70 -3.06
CA GLN A 614 21.22 21.48 -3.56
C GLN A 614 21.62 21.59 -5.02
N GLU A 615 20.86 22.30 -5.85
CA GLU A 615 21.18 22.54 -7.24
C GLU A 615 22.26 23.60 -7.41
N GLN A 616 22.25 24.65 -6.59
CA GLN A 616 23.30 25.68 -6.60
C GLN A 616 24.66 25.10 -6.19
N SER A 617 24.69 24.22 -5.15
CA SER A 617 25.93 23.53 -4.74
C SER A 617 26.44 22.47 -5.73
N ARG A 618 25.68 22.15 -6.77
CA ARG A 618 26.06 21.23 -7.86
C ARG A 618 26.57 21.96 -9.10
N ARG A 619 26.28 23.24 -9.22
CA ARG A 619 26.77 24.11 -10.32
C ARG A 619 28.09 24.78 -9.97
N GLN A 620 28.45 24.82 -8.68
CA GLN A 620 29.79 25.12 -8.15
C GLN A 620 30.59 23.82 -8.02
#